data_ddacf1c0add324d74cc91e53ebfb37f2
#
_entry.id   ddacf1c0add324d74cc91e53ebfb37f2
#
_cell.length_a   1.000
_cell.length_b   1.000
_cell.length_c   1.000
_cell.angle_alpha   90.00
_cell.angle_beta   90.00
_cell.angle_gamma   90.00
#
_symmetry.space_group_name_H-M   'P 1'
#
loop_
_entity.id
_entity.type
_entity.pdbx_description
1 polymer ?
#
loop_
_entity_poly.entity_id
_entity_poly.type
_entity_poly.pdbx_seq_one_letter_code
_entity_poly.pdbx_strand_id
1 'polypeptide(L)'
;MKLFKKLFLNDNFILSVIIVNSAIIFAQSYHLEYRWLVAIDIVCTLLFAIEMLVKHVEFGTRNYWKDGWNRLDGILVILSIPSVLAFLFPNLLSNLSFLLILRLLRVLRFFRIMHFFPNFSKIIKGFSLAMSQTWGVLLSFFVIISVLGMINCSLFGDADPEHFCTPIRSIYSVFQICTIEGWYDIPNTVADFYGASTWVASVVRLYFCLQLILGGIIGMSFINSVFVDAMASDNNDEVERKLDELSRKIDELMKKS
;
A
#
# COMPACT_ATOMS: atom_id res chain seq x y z
N MET A 1 -8.16 -12.49 -37.68
CA MET A 1 -8.86 -12.18 -36.43
C MET A 1 -8.59 -13.20 -35.31
N LYS A 2 -8.66 -14.54 -35.56
CA LYS A 2 -8.35 -15.57 -34.55
C LYS A 2 -6.90 -15.55 -34.03
N LEU A 3 -5.92 -15.33 -34.89
CA LEU A 3 -4.49 -15.29 -34.52
C LEU A 3 -4.17 -14.07 -33.65
N PHE A 4 -4.76 -12.93 -33.97
CA PHE A 4 -4.62 -11.68 -33.22
C PHE A 4 -5.19 -11.82 -31.80
N LYS A 5 -6.39 -12.38 -31.64
CA LYS A 5 -6.97 -12.70 -30.33
C LYS A 5 -6.07 -13.63 -29.51
N LYS A 6 -5.52 -14.67 -30.13
CA LYS A 6 -4.65 -15.64 -29.45
C LYS A 6 -3.35 -14.98 -28.92
N LEU A 7 -2.83 -13.96 -29.60
CA LEU A 7 -1.64 -13.24 -29.19
C LEU A 7 -1.91 -12.43 -27.90
N PHE A 8 -3.03 -11.69 -27.85
CA PHE A 8 -3.40 -10.83 -26.71
C PHE A 8 -4.00 -11.60 -25.51
N LEU A 9 -4.34 -12.89 -25.70
CA LEU A 9 -4.72 -13.80 -24.63
C LEU A 9 -3.53 -14.67 -24.16
N ASN A 10 -2.34 -14.46 -24.72
CA ASN A 10 -1.15 -15.21 -24.33
C ASN A 10 -0.42 -14.46 -23.20
N ASP A 11 -0.43 -15.04 -22.01
CA ASP A 11 0.18 -14.47 -20.80
C ASP A 11 1.67 -14.15 -20.98
N ASN A 12 2.43 -14.98 -21.70
CA ASN A 12 3.85 -14.76 -21.96
C ASN A 12 4.11 -13.52 -22.82
N PHE A 13 3.25 -13.25 -23.81
CA PHE A 13 3.35 -12.04 -24.63
C PHE A 13 3.07 -10.80 -23.78
N ILE A 14 2.00 -10.80 -23.00
CA ILE A 14 1.63 -9.69 -22.13
C ILE A 14 2.73 -9.44 -21.07
N LEU A 15 3.29 -10.51 -20.48
CA LEU A 15 4.43 -10.41 -19.56
C LEU A 15 5.63 -9.72 -20.21
N SER A 16 5.97 -10.08 -21.44
CA SER A 16 7.07 -9.43 -22.18
C SER A 16 6.82 -7.95 -22.37
N VAL A 17 5.60 -7.55 -22.73
CA VAL A 17 5.23 -6.12 -22.88
C VAL A 17 5.32 -5.40 -21.53
N ILE A 18 4.91 -6.01 -20.44
CA ILE A 18 5.00 -5.43 -19.08
C ILE A 18 6.46 -5.23 -18.69
N ILE A 19 7.34 -6.22 -18.91
CA ILE A 19 8.77 -6.11 -18.60
C ILE A 19 9.41 -4.98 -19.40
N VAL A 20 9.16 -4.91 -20.71
CA VAL A 20 9.68 -3.83 -21.57
C VAL A 20 9.18 -2.47 -21.09
N ASN A 21 7.89 -2.33 -20.80
CA ASN A 21 7.32 -1.08 -20.30
C ASN A 21 7.92 -0.67 -18.95
N SER A 22 8.11 -1.63 -18.05
CA SER A 22 8.74 -1.40 -16.74
C SER A 22 10.19 -0.93 -16.87
N ALA A 23 10.97 -1.53 -17.77
CA ALA A 23 12.35 -1.11 -18.05
C ALA A 23 12.41 0.32 -18.62
N ILE A 24 11.43 0.69 -19.46
CA ILE A 24 11.33 2.04 -20.03
C ILE A 24 10.98 3.07 -18.95
N ILE A 25 9.99 2.78 -18.08
CA ILE A 25 9.63 3.65 -16.96
C ILE A 25 10.83 3.84 -16.03
N PHE A 26 11.57 2.77 -15.76
CA PHE A 26 12.80 2.82 -14.96
C PHE A 26 13.88 3.69 -15.63
N ALA A 27 14.11 3.54 -16.94
CA ALA A 27 15.05 4.36 -17.70
C ALA A 27 14.65 5.85 -17.69
N GLN A 28 13.35 6.15 -17.80
CA GLN A 28 12.83 7.52 -17.72
C GLN A 28 13.04 8.16 -16.34
N SER A 29 13.11 7.38 -15.25
CA SER A 29 13.41 7.88 -13.91
C SER A 29 14.78 8.51 -13.77
N TYR A 30 15.74 8.15 -14.62
CA TYR A 30 17.07 8.76 -14.68
C TYR A 30 17.09 10.09 -15.47
N HIS A 31 15.93 10.75 -15.66
CA HIS A 31 15.79 11.96 -16.46
C HIS A 31 16.25 11.82 -17.93
N LEU A 32 16.25 10.58 -18.43
CA LEU A 32 16.51 10.29 -19.82
C LEU A 32 15.25 10.59 -20.66
N GLU A 33 14.98 11.87 -20.91
CA GLU A 33 13.81 12.33 -21.68
C GLU A 33 14.02 12.15 -23.20
N TYR A 34 14.49 10.98 -23.61
CA TYR A 34 14.60 10.71 -25.05
C TYR A 34 13.21 10.48 -25.64
N ARG A 35 12.92 11.18 -26.76
CA ARG A 35 11.64 11.06 -27.47
C ARG A 35 11.27 9.62 -27.83
N TRP A 36 12.25 8.77 -28.12
CA TRP A 36 12.01 7.37 -28.46
C TRP A 36 11.54 6.54 -27.23
N LEU A 37 11.99 6.85 -26.01
CA LEU A 37 11.49 6.19 -24.78
C LEU A 37 10.02 6.52 -24.54
N VAL A 38 9.63 7.77 -24.76
CA VAL A 38 8.23 8.20 -24.67
C VAL A 38 7.38 7.52 -25.74
N ALA A 39 7.89 7.39 -26.96
CA ALA A 39 7.17 6.73 -28.05
C ALA A 39 6.91 5.24 -27.73
N ILE A 40 7.91 4.52 -27.19
CA ILE A 40 7.74 3.10 -26.82
C ILE A 40 6.77 2.96 -25.65
N ASP A 41 6.81 3.85 -24.64
CA ASP A 41 5.83 3.84 -23.53
C ASP A 41 4.39 3.98 -24.05
N ILE A 42 4.17 4.86 -25.04
CA ILE A 42 2.86 5.02 -25.68
C ILE A 42 2.44 3.77 -26.43
N VAL A 43 3.37 3.16 -27.20
CA VAL A 43 3.10 1.90 -27.91
C VAL A 43 2.70 0.81 -26.92
N CYS A 44 3.42 0.65 -25.81
CA CYS A 44 3.06 -0.30 -24.75
C CYS A 44 1.67 0.01 -24.17
N THR A 45 1.35 1.29 -23.94
CA THR A 45 0.03 1.71 -23.44
C THR A 45 -1.08 1.36 -24.41
N LEU A 46 -0.87 1.55 -25.72
CA LEU A 46 -1.83 1.16 -26.76
C LEU A 46 -2.01 -0.36 -26.83
N LEU A 47 -0.94 -1.14 -26.68
CA LEU A 47 -1.02 -2.59 -26.61
C LEU A 47 -1.88 -3.04 -25.41
N PHE A 48 -1.71 -2.43 -24.24
CA PHE A 48 -2.56 -2.72 -23.08
C PHE A 48 -4.02 -2.29 -23.29
N ALA A 49 -4.28 -1.19 -23.96
CA ALA A 49 -5.63 -0.78 -24.32
C ALA A 49 -6.30 -1.79 -25.27
N ILE A 50 -5.55 -2.29 -26.24
CA ILE A 50 -6.02 -3.35 -27.16
C ILE A 50 -6.28 -4.64 -26.40
N GLU A 51 -5.40 -5.06 -25.50
CA GLU A 51 -5.60 -6.21 -24.62
C GLU A 51 -6.91 -6.07 -23.83
N MET A 52 -7.13 -4.92 -23.19
CA MET A 52 -8.36 -4.64 -22.45
C MET A 52 -9.60 -4.79 -23.33
N LEU A 53 -9.58 -4.24 -24.54
CA LEU A 53 -10.68 -4.35 -25.49
C LEU A 53 -10.92 -5.80 -25.94
N VAL A 54 -9.87 -6.55 -26.22
CA VAL A 54 -9.95 -7.98 -26.60
C VAL A 54 -10.57 -8.79 -25.45
N LYS A 55 -10.12 -8.58 -24.21
CA LYS A 55 -10.68 -9.24 -23.03
C LYS A 55 -12.15 -8.86 -22.78
N HIS A 56 -12.53 -7.60 -23.02
CA HIS A 56 -13.95 -7.17 -22.92
C HIS A 56 -14.85 -7.87 -23.94
N VAL A 57 -14.35 -8.06 -25.16
CA VAL A 57 -15.12 -8.76 -26.22
C VAL A 57 -15.22 -10.25 -25.92
N GLU A 58 -14.16 -10.87 -25.35
CA GLU A 58 -14.12 -12.32 -25.12
C GLU A 58 -14.89 -12.73 -23.87
N PHE A 59 -14.68 -12.07 -22.75
CA PHE A 59 -15.29 -12.41 -21.45
C PHE A 59 -16.58 -11.66 -21.17
N GLY A 60 -16.88 -10.62 -21.92
CA GLY A 60 -17.98 -9.70 -21.65
C GLY A 60 -17.66 -8.69 -20.54
N THR A 61 -18.18 -7.47 -20.66
CA THR A 61 -17.88 -6.34 -19.76
C THR A 61 -18.14 -6.67 -18.29
N ARG A 62 -19.24 -7.36 -17.98
CA ARG A 62 -19.62 -7.69 -16.60
C ARG A 62 -18.63 -8.67 -15.95
N ASN A 63 -18.17 -9.68 -16.67
CA ASN A 63 -17.25 -10.67 -16.15
C ASN A 63 -15.83 -10.13 -16.05
N TYR A 64 -15.41 -9.27 -17.00
CA TYR A 64 -14.14 -8.57 -16.94
C TYR A 64 -13.97 -7.79 -15.63
N TRP A 65 -14.95 -6.98 -15.25
CA TRP A 65 -14.89 -6.16 -14.03
C TRP A 65 -15.13 -6.92 -12.73
N LYS A 66 -15.60 -8.17 -12.79
CA LYS A 66 -15.72 -9.04 -11.61
C LYS A 66 -14.38 -9.65 -11.21
N ASP A 67 -13.52 -9.93 -12.16
CA ASP A 67 -12.20 -10.47 -11.90
C ASP A 67 -11.25 -9.37 -11.37
N GLY A 68 -10.59 -9.64 -10.24
CA GLY A 68 -9.75 -8.66 -9.54
C GLY A 68 -8.56 -8.20 -10.38
N TRP A 69 -7.94 -9.10 -11.13
CA TRP A 69 -6.78 -8.78 -11.97
C TRP A 69 -7.16 -7.97 -13.19
N ASN A 70 -8.20 -8.39 -13.90
CA ASN A 70 -8.71 -7.65 -15.05
C ASN A 70 -9.20 -6.26 -14.66
N ARG A 71 -9.80 -6.12 -13.47
CA ARG A 71 -10.22 -4.81 -12.93
C ARG A 71 -9.02 -3.90 -12.67
N LEU A 72 -7.95 -4.42 -12.05
CA LEU A 72 -6.71 -3.67 -11.84
C LEU A 72 -6.11 -3.22 -13.18
N ASP A 73 -5.98 -4.13 -14.14
CA ASP A 73 -5.50 -3.83 -15.49
C ASP A 73 -6.33 -2.75 -16.18
N GLY A 74 -7.66 -2.86 -16.11
CA GLY A 74 -8.56 -1.87 -16.69
C GLY A 74 -8.41 -0.48 -16.07
N ILE A 75 -8.32 -0.40 -14.74
CA ILE A 75 -8.09 0.87 -14.03
C ILE A 75 -6.75 1.48 -14.45
N LEU A 76 -5.67 0.70 -14.52
CA LEU A 76 -4.34 1.17 -14.91
C LEU A 76 -4.31 1.67 -16.37
N VAL A 77 -5.06 1.03 -17.28
CA VAL A 77 -5.21 1.52 -18.65
C VAL A 77 -5.94 2.86 -18.67
N ILE A 78 -7.07 2.96 -17.98
CA ILE A 78 -7.88 4.21 -17.93
C ILE A 78 -7.05 5.37 -17.34
N LEU A 79 -6.31 5.14 -16.25
CA LEU A 79 -5.42 6.14 -15.65
C LEU A 79 -4.27 6.55 -16.57
N SER A 80 -3.98 5.75 -17.60
CA SER A 80 -2.91 6.02 -18.57
C SER A 80 -3.37 6.84 -19.78
N ILE A 81 -4.67 6.90 -20.05
CA ILE A 81 -5.24 7.63 -21.20
C ILE A 81 -4.82 9.11 -21.22
N PRO A 82 -4.88 9.86 -20.11
CA PRO A 82 -4.48 11.26 -20.10
C PRO A 82 -3.02 11.48 -20.49
N SER A 83 -2.12 10.54 -20.18
CA SER A 83 -0.70 10.63 -20.62
C SER A 83 -0.55 10.52 -22.13
N VAL A 84 -1.35 9.67 -22.77
CA VAL A 84 -1.38 9.53 -24.24
C VAL A 84 -1.99 10.78 -24.87
N LEU A 85 -3.07 11.30 -24.31
CA LEU A 85 -3.71 12.53 -24.78
C LEU A 85 -2.79 13.74 -24.66
N ALA A 86 -2.03 13.86 -23.56
CA ALA A 86 -1.06 14.93 -23.37
C ALA A 86 0.10 14.89 -24.39
N PHE A 87 0.47 13.70 -24.85
CA PHE A 87 1.46 13.55 -25.91
C PHE A 87 0.90 13.95 -27.29
N LEU A 88 -0.34 13.54 -27.58
CA LEU A 88 -0.99 13.83 -28.87
C LEU A 88 -1.42 15.29 -28.99
N PHE A 89 -1.84 15.91 -27.89
CA PHE A 89 -2.40 17.27 -27.83
C PHE A 89 -1.72 18.12 -26.74
N PRO A 90 -0.41 18.44 -26.87
CA PRO A 90 0.33 19.12 -25.82
C PRO A 90 -0.23 20.50 -25.46
N ASN A 91 -0.82 21.21 -26.41
CA ASN A 91 -1.37 22.55 -26.20
C ASN A 91 -2.73 22.56 -25.47
N LEU A 92 -3.48 21.46 -25.52
CA LEU A 92 -4.80 21.39 -24.90
C LEU A 92 -4.73 21.17 -23.38
N LEU A 93 -3.62 20.58 -22.91
CA LEU A 93 -3.50 20.07 -21.54
C LEU A 93 -2.34 20.70 -20.75
N SER A 94 -1.62 21.67 -21.34
CA SER A 94 -0.41 22.27 -20.75
C SER A 94 -0.62 22.95 -19.39
N ASN A 95 -1.82 23.40 -19.09
CA ASN A 95 -2.14 24.19 -17.88
C ASN A 95 -2.68 23.36 -16.69
N LEU A 96 -2.73 22.03 -16.82
CA LEU A 96 -3.30 21.18 -15.79
C LEU A 96 -2.18 20.54 -14.93
N SER A 97 -1.88 21.11 -13.78
CA SER A 97 -0.96 20.54 -12.78
C SER A 97 -1.33 19.09 -12.39
N PHE A 98 -2.60 18.74 -12.51
CA PHE A 98 -3.11 17.39 -12.32
C PHE A 98 -2.48 16.34 -13.27
N LEU A 99 -2.04 16.75 -14.46
CA LEU A 99 -1.36 15.85 -15.40
C LEU A 99 -0.01 15.34 -14.89
N LEU A 100 0.66 16.08 -14.01
CA LEU A 100 1.88 15.61 -13.36
C LEU A 100 1.58 14.41 -12.47
N ILE A 101 0.50 14.46 -11.71
CA ILE A 101 0.06 13.34 -10.85
C ILE A 101 -0.29 12.12 -11.71
N LEU A 102 -1.05 12.30 -12.80
CA LEU A 102 -1.37 11.21 -13.72
C LEU A 102 -0.13 10.64 -14.41
N ARG A 103 0.88 11.48 -14.65
CA ARG A 103 2.17 11.04 -15.17
C ARG A 103 2.92 10.18 -14.16
N LEU A 104 2.84 10.49 -12.86
CA LEU A 104 3.40 9.67 -11.79
C LEU A 104 2.64 8.33 -11.62
N LEU A 105 1.32 8.34 -11.76
CA LEU A 105 0.49 7.14 -11.64
C LEU A 105 0.80 6.07 -12.70
N ARG A 106 1.51 6.44 -13.80
CA ARG A 106 1.98 5.43 -14.78
C ARG A 106 2.90 4.37 -14.16
N VAL A 107 3.64 4.74 -13.08
CA VAL A 107 4.51 3.79 -12.35
C VAL A 107 3.70 2.63 -11.79
N LEU A 108 2.42 2.86 -11.44
CA LEU A 108 1.54 1.81 -10.92
C LEU A 108 1.31 0.65 -11.92
N ARG A 109 1.60 0.87 -13.22
CA ARG A 109 1.55 -0.22 -14.22
C ARG A 109 2.51 -1.35 -13.90
N PHE A 110 3.59 -1.07 -13.16
CA PHE A 110 4.52 -2.09 -12.68
C PHE A 110 3.83 -3.15 -11.83
N PHE A 111 2.75 -2.80 -11.11
CA PHE A 111 1.98 -3.76 -10.32
C PHE A 111 1.35 -4.89 -11.14
N ARG A 112 1.22 -4.74 -12.47
CA ARG A 112 0.75 -5.83 -13.35
C ARG A 112 1.64 -7.06 -13.31
N ILE A 113 2.94 -6.90 -13.04
CA ILE A 113 3.87 -8.02 -12.92
C ILE A 113 3.45 -8.98 -11.81
N MET A 114 2.75 -8.48 -10.80
CA MET A 114 2.30 -9.28 -9.66
C MET A 114 1.28 -10.36 -10.04
N HIS A 115 0.57 -10.18 -11.16
CA HIS A 115 -0.34 -11.21 -11.70
C HIS A 115 0.40 -12.52 -12.02
N PHE A 116 1.66 -12.44 -12.42
CA PHE A 116 2.48 -13.58 -12.84
C PHE A 116 3.18 -14.29 -11.67
N PHE A 117 3.14 -13.73 -10.46
CA PHE A 117 3.71 -14.39 -9.30
C PHE A 117 2.75 -15.47 -8.76
N PRO A 118 3.22 -16.72 -8.64
CA PRO A 118 2.40 -17.80 -8.10
C PRO A 118 1.99 -17.48 -6.65
N ASN A 119 0.75 -17.80 -6.31
CA ASN A 119 0.18 -17.59 -4.96
C ASN A 119 -0.01 -16.13 -4.50
N PHE A 120 0.31 -15.12 -5.33
CA PHE A 120 0.15 -13.71 -4.94
C PHE A 120 -1.30 -13.39 -4.52
N SER A 121 -2.29 -13.95 -5.23
CA SER A 121 -3.71 -13.81 -4.88
C SER A 121 -4.03 -14.35 -3.48
N LYS A 122 -3.36 -15.41 -3.03
CA LYS A 122 -3.53 -15.94 -1.65
C LYS A 122 -2.95 -14.97 -0.63
N ILE A 123 -1.76 -14.42 -0.90
CA ILE A 123 -1.13 -13.43 -0.03
C ILE A 123 -2.04 -12.20 0.14
N ILE A 124 -2.59 -11.67 -0.98
CA ILE A 124 -3.49 -10.51 -0.92
C ILE A 124 -4.79 -10.82 -0.16
N LYS A 125 -5.35 -12.02 -0.33
CA LYS A 125 -6.54 -12.44 0.42
C LYS A 125 -6.26 -12.53 1.90
N GLY A 126 -5.17 -13.20 2.31
CA GLY A 126 -4.75 -13.30 3.70
C GLY A 126 -4.49 -11.91 4.31
N PHE A 127 -3.78 -11.04 3.59
CA PHE A 127 -3.56 -9.64 4.00
C PHE A 127 -4.88 -8.88 4.19
N SER A 128 -5.80 -9.00 3.23
CA SER A 128 -7.11 -8.33 3.31
C SER A 128 -7.94 -8.81 4.50
N LEU A 129 -7.90 -10.11 4.78
CA LEU A 129 -8.58 -10.70 5.94
C LEU A 129 -7.96 -10.20 7.24
N ALA A 130 -6.63 -10.26 7.36
CA ALA A 130 -5.90 -9.76 8.52
C ALA A 130 -6.17 -8.27 8.76
N MET A 131 -6.16 -7.45 7.70
CA MET A 131 -6.46 -6.03 7.80
C MET A 131 -7.90 -5.79 8.31
N SER A 132 -8.86 -6.56 7.83
CA SER A 132 -10.25 -6.47 8.30
C SER A 132 -10.40 -6.81 9.79
N GLN A 133 -9.69 -7.81 10.28
CA GLN A 133 -9.71 -8.22 11.69
C GLN A 133 -8.94 -7.24 12.58
N THR A 134 -7.83 -6.68 12.08
CA THR A 134 -6.95 -5.77 12.84
C THR A 134 -7.43 -4.32 12.83
N TRP A 135 -8.41 -3.97 11.96
CA TRP A 135 -8.86 -2.59 11.79
C TRP A 135 -9.28 -1.90 13.10
N GLY A 136 -9.99 -2.63 13.99
CA GLY A 136 -10.41 -2.09 15.29
C GLY A 136 -9.22 -1.72 16.18
N VAL A 137 -8.17 -2.53 16.16
CA VAL A 137 -6.92 -2.29 16.92
C VAL A 137 -6.18 -1.08 16.37
N LEU A 138 -6.05 -0.97 15.04
CA LEU A 138 -5.43 0.18 14.39
C LEU A 138 -6.18 1.48 14.70
N LEU A 139 -7.51 1.45 14.63
CA LEU A 139 -8.33 2.60 14.98
C LEU A 139 -8.16 3.00 16.45
N SER A 140 -8.16 2.03 17.37
CA SER A 140 -7.93 2.29 18.80
C SER A 140 -6.56 2.92 19.03
N PHE A 141 -5.52 2.43 18.38
CA PHE A 141 -4.18 2.99 18.46
C PHE A 141 -4.12 4.41 17.91
N PHE A 142 -4.78 4.69 16.79
CA PHE A 142 -4.89 6.04 16.22
C PHE A 142 -5.60 7.00 17.19
N VAL A 143 -6.65 6.58 17.87
CA VAL A 143 -7.33 7.37 18.91
C VAL A 143 -6.39 7.69 20.07
N ILE A 144 -5.62 6.70 20.54
CA ILE A 144 -4.64 6.91 21.62
C ILE A 144 -3.59 7.94 21.20
N ILE A 145 -2.99 7.80 20.02
CA ILE A 145 -2.02 8.77 19.47
C ILE A 145 -2.65 10.17 19.36
N SER A 146 -3.90 10.26 18.95
CA SER A 146 -4.60 11.54 18.80
C SER A 146 -4.81 12.22 20.15
N VAL A 147 -5.22 11.47 21.18
CA VAL A 147 -5.39 11.98 22.53
C VAL A 147 -4.04 12.44 23.11
N LEU A 148 -3.00 11.62 22.99
CA LEU A 148 -1.64 12.01 23.43
C LEU A 148 -1.12 13.21 22.66
N GLY A 149 -1.39 13.32 21.35
CA GLY A 149 -1.04 14.47 20.54
C GLY A 149 -1.70 15.76 21.03
N MET A 150 -2.99 15.72 21.38
CA MET A 150 -3.69 16.87 21.95
C MET A 150 -3.14 17.28 23.32
N ILE A 151 -2.80 16.30 24.17
CA ILE A 151 -2.16 16.54 25.47
C ILE A 151 -0.80 17.21 25.27
N ASN A 152 0.04 16.67 24.38
CA ASN A 152 1.37 17.24 24.09
C ASN A 152 1.27 18.64 23.48
N CYS A 153 0.30 18.90 22.61
CA CYS A 153 0.03 20.23 22.06
C CYS A 153 -0.25 21.24 23.16
N SER A 154 -1.08 20.85 24.13
CA SER A 154 -1.43 21.73 25.25
C SER A 154 -0.29 21.93 26.27
N LEU A 155 0.56 20.92 26.48
CA LEU A 155 1.63 20.97 27.47
C LEU A 155 2.91 21.61 26.89
N PHE A 156 3.24 21.33 25.65
CA PHE A 156 4.56 21.64 25.06
C PHE A 156 4.48 22.52 23.81
N GLY A 157 3.32 23.06 23.47
CA GLY A 157 3.14 23.91 22.29
C GLY A 157 4.02 25.13 22.28
N ASP A 158 4.26 25.76 23.46
CA ASP A 158 5.14 26.92 23.63
C ASP A 158 6.62 26.52 23.71
N ALA A 159 6.91 25.33 24.26
CA ALA A 159 8.27 24.85 24.46
C ALA A 159 8.90 24.32 23.15
N ASP A 160 8.10 23.71 22.29
CA ASP A 160 8.54 23.20 20.99
C ASP A 160 7.43 23.44 19.93
N PRO A 161 7.36 24.66 19.38
CA PRO A 161 6.37 25.03 18.38
C PRO A 161 6.53 24.25 17.07
N GLU A 162 7.71 23.74 16.77
CA GLU A 162 7.95 22.97 15.56
C GLU A 162 7.15 21.65 15.57
N HIS A 163 7.11 20.98 16.72
CA HIS A 163 6.46 19.69 16.88
C HIS A 163 5.06 19.76 17.46
N PHE A 164 4.75 20.77 18.32
CA PHE A 164 3.53 20.79 19.13
C PHE A 164 2.65 22.02 18.98
N CYS A 165 2.92 22.96 18.04
CA CYS A 165 2.11 24.18 17.91
C CYS A 165 0.66 23.97 17.44
N THR A 166 0.36 22.82 16.82
CA THR A 166 -1.00 22.49 16.34
C THR A 166 -1.32 21.03 16.64
N PRO A 167 -2.62 20.67 16.84
CA PRO A 167 -3.03 19.29 17.09
C PRO A 167 -2.53 18.30 16.03
N ILE A 168 -2.58 18.70 14.74
CA ILE A 168 -2.16 17.82 13.63
C ILE A 168 -0.66 17.55 13.68
N ARG A 169 0.17 18.57 13.93
CA ARG A 169 1.61 18.39 14.10
C ARG A 169 1.92 17.54 15.32
N SER A 170 1.24 17.78 16.43
CA SER A 170 1.42 17.01 17.66
C SER A 170 1.07 15.54 17.50
N ILE A 171 -0.01 15.21 16.77
CA ILE A 171 -0.36 13.83 16.45
C ILE A 171 0.74 13.18 15.59
N TYR A 172 1.27 13.91 14.60
CA TYR A 172 2.38 13.44 13.78
C TYR A 172 3.64 13.20 14.61
N SER A 173 4.00 14.11 15.52
CA SER A 173 5.17 13.98 16.39
C SER A 173 5.02 12.81 17.38
N VAL A 174 3.82 12.60 17.94
CA VAL A 174 3.56 11.40 18.78
C VAL A 174 3.67 10.13 17.95
N PHE A 175 3.20 10.14 16.71
CA PHE A 175 3.37 9.00 15.79
C PHE A 175 4.85 8.73 15.53
N GLN A 176 5.69 9.76 15.30
CA GLN A 176 7.14 9.61 15.16
C GLN A 176 7.76 8.96 16.41
N ILE A 177 7.41 9.43 17.61
CA ILE A 177 7.89 8.85 18.86
C ILE A 177 7.48 7.37 18.97
N CYS A 178 6.23 7.04 18.65
CA CYS A 178 5.73 5.66 18.68
C CYS A 178 6.41 4.75 17.64
N THR A 179 6.85 5.29 16.50
CA THR A 179 7.61 4.55 15.49
C THR A 179 9.12 4.56 15.74
N ILE A 180 9.55 5.17 16.87
CA ILE A 180 10.96 5.27 17.28
C ILE A 180 11.78 6.15 16.32
N GLU A 181 11.13 6.95 15.49
CA GLU A 181 11.77 7.86 14.55
C GLU A 181 12.10 9.18 15.23
N GLY A 182 13.40 9.53 15.34
CA GLY A 182 13.84 10.80 15.95
C GLY A 182 13.35 11.02 17.38
N TRP A 183 13.00 9.97 18.12
CA TRP A 183 12.34 10.05 19.43
C TRP A 183 13.14 10.82 20.49
N TYR A 184 14.47 10.86 20.36
CA TYR A 184 15.37 11.54 21.31
C TYR A 184 15.46 13.06 21.06
N ASP A 185 15.25 13.52 19.83
CA ASP A 185 15.35 14.94 19.48
C ASP A 185 14.22 15.75 20.10
N ILE A 186 12.98 15.26 19.97
CA ILE A 186 11.78 15.92 20.51
C ILE A 186 11.85 16.12 22.03
N PRO A 187 12.13 15.10 22.87
CA PRO A 187 12.27 15.28 24.30
C PRO A 187 13.40 16.23 24.71
N ASN A 188 14.51 16.21 23.95
CA ASN A 188 15.64 17.09 24.25
C ASN A 188 15.30 18.55 23.95
N THR A 189 14.66 18.83 22.80
CA THR A 189 14.21 20.21 22.46
C THR A 189 13.28 20.77 23.54
N VAL A 190 12.28 19.97 23.96
CA VAL A 190 11.38 20.41 25.05
C VAL A 190 12.10 20.54 26.38
N ALA A 191 13.02 19.64 26.72
CA ALA A 191 13.78 19.70 27.98
C ALA A 191 14.71 20.90 28.02
N ASP A 192 15.33 21.27 26.91
CA ASP A 192 16.24 22.42 26.81
C ASP A 192 15.51 23.76 27.03
N PHE A 193 14.25 23.86 26.59
CA PHE A 193 13.39 25.00 26.86
C PHE A 193 13.22 25.26 28.39
N TYR A 194 13.08 24.20 29.17
CA TYR A 194 12.96 24.29 30.63
C TYR A 194 14.30 24.35 31.36
N GLY A 195 15.42 24.35 30.63
CA GLY A 195 16.78 24.31 31.15
C GLY A 195 17.29 22.87 31.33
N ALA A 196 18.21 22.49 30.49
CA ALA A 196 18.68 21.11 30.29
C ALA A 196 19.11 20.35 31.55
N SER A 197 19.58 21.05 32.59
CA SER A 197 20.04 20.46 33.85
C SER A 197 19.02 20.55 34.99
N THR A 198 17.80 20.98 34.73
CA THR A 198 16.75 21.10 35.74
C THR A 198 16.07 19.76 36.03
N TRP A 199 15.46 19.60 37.21
CA TRP A 199 14.62 18.47 37.52
C TRP A 199 13.41 18.38 36.58
N VAL A 200 12.89 19.50 36.09
CA VAL A 200 11.78 19.56 35.12
C VAL A 200 12.17 18.91 33.80
N ALA A 201 13.37 19.21 33.29
CA ALA A 201 13.88 18.54 32.07
C ALA A 201 13.95 17.00 32.23
N SER A 202 14.32 16.52 33.41
CA SER A 202 14.35 15.10 33.71
C SER A 202 12.95 14.47 33.70
N VAL A 203 11.95 15.16 34.24
CA VAL A 203 10.54 14.72 34.24
C VAL A 203 9.99 14.70 32.80
N VAL A 204 10.30 15.73 32.00
CA VAL A 204 9.92 15.79 30.58
C VAL A 204 10.50 14.58 29.81
N ARG A 205 11.80 14.33 29.95
CA ARG A 205 12.43 13.16 29.32
C ARG A 205 11.79 11.84 29.76
N LEU A 206 11.50 11.69 31.06
CA LEU A 206 10.80 10.50 31.57
C LEU A 206 9.41 10.33 30.97
N TYR A 207 8.66 11.43 30.84
CA TYR A 207 7.33 11.42 30.22
C TYR A 207 7.38 10.90 28.76
N PHE A 208 8.30 11.40 27.96
CA PHE A 208 8.46 10.93 26.59
C PHE A 208 9.01 9.51 26.50
N CYS A 209 9.89 9.10 27.43
CA CYS A 209 10.30 7.69 27.53
C CYS A 209 9.12 6.76 27.83
N LEU A 210 8.20 7.16 28.72
CA LEU A 210 7.00 6.39 28.97
C LEU A 210 6.08 6.32 27.75
N GLN A 211 5.92 7.42 27.00
CA GLN A 211 5.19 7.38 25.73
C GLN A 211 5.83 6.44 24.72
N LEU A 212 7.16 6.45 24.59
CA LEU A 212 7.91 5.54 23.72
C LEU A 212 7.69 4.06 24.12
N ILE A 213 7.80 3.76 25.41
CA ILE A 213 7.63 2.36 25.89
C ILE A 213 6.19 1.89 25.66
N LEU A 214 5.20 2.68 26.08
CA LEU A 214 3.80 2.28 26.01
C LEU A 214 3.26 2.32 24.58
N GLY A 215 3.50 3.39 23.84
CA GLY A 215 2.99 3.55 22.48
C GLY A 215 3.88 2.87 21.43
N GLY A 216 5.18 3.07 21.51
CA GLY A 216 6.14 2.53 20.55
C GLY A 216 6.38 1.03 20.74
N ILE A 217 7.00 0.64 21.87
CA ILE A 217 7.44 -0.74 22.05
C ILE A 217 6.25 -1.67 22.26
N ILE A 218 5.40 -1.38 23.26
CA ILE A 218 4.27 -2.23 23.61
C ILE A 218 3.14 -2.11 22.59
N GLY A 219 2.74 -0.88 22.22
CA GLY A 219 1.62 -0.64 21.30
C GLY A 219 1.87 -1.20 19.90
N MET A 220 3.03 -0.91 19.30
CA MET A 220 3.37 -1.45 17.99
C MET A 220 3.57 -2.97 17.99
N SER A 221 4.17 -3.53 19.06
CA SER A 221 4.29 -4.98 19.21
C SER A 221 2.94 -5.68 19.32
N PHE A 222 1.99 -5.07 20.04
CA PHE A 222 0.62 -5.58 20.14
C PHE A 222 -0.10 -5.58 18.79
N ILE A 223 -0.03 -4.47 18.04
CA ILE A 223 -0.61 -4.39 16.69
C ILE A 223 -0.02 -5.47 15.78
N ASN A 224 1.32 -5.62 15.79
CA ASN A 224 1.99 -6.63 14.98
C ASN A 224 1.58 -8.06 15.38
N SER A 225 1.45 -8.34 16.68
CA SER A 225 1.00 -9.65 17.17
C SER A 225 -0.42 -9.98 16.69
N VAL A 226 -1.36 -9.03 16.81
CA VAL A 226 -2.75 -9.23 16.36
C VAL A 226 -2.81 -9.41 14.83
N PHE A 227 -2.00 -8.66 14.08
CA PHE A 227 -1.95 -8.77 12.63
C PHE A 227 -1.40 -10.14 12.19
N VAL A 228 -0.31 -10.60 12.81
CA VAL A 228 0.28 -11.92 12.52
C VAL A 228 -0.68 -13.05 12.87
N ASP A 229 -1.34 -12.97 14.03
CA ASP A 229 -2.35 -13.94 14.45
C ASP A 229 -3.52 -14.01 13.47
N ALA A 230 -4.02 -12.85 13.03
CA ALA A 230 -5.06 -12.77 12.02
C ALA A 230 -4.65 -13.37 10.67
N MET A 231 -3.39 -13.20 10.24
CA MET A 231 -2.87 -13.85 9.03
C MET A 231 -2.71 -15.37 9.19
N ALA A 232 -2.36 -15.84 10.38
CA ALA A 232 -2.17 -17.26 10.67
C ALA A 232 -3.51 -17.99 10.79
N SER A 233 -4.56 -17.32 11.26
CA SER A 233 -5.90 -17.88 11.46
C SER A 233 -6.49 -18.49 10.17
N ASP A 234 -6.35 -17.83 9.02
CA ASP A 234 -6.84 -18.33 7.72
C ASP A 234 -6.23 -19.70 7.34
N ASN A 235 -4.95 -19.92 7.67
CA ASN A 235 -4.30 -21.21 7.48
C ASN A 235 -4.79 -22.28 8.45
N ASN A 236 -5.09 -21.91 9.69
CA ASN A 236 -5.57 -22.84 10.70
C ASN A 236 -6.98 -23.33 10.38
N ASP A 237 -7.89 -22.47 9.94
CA ASP A 237 -9.24 -22.82 9.54
C ASP A 237 -9.24 -23.82 8.35
N GLU A 238 -8.31 -23.67 7.39
CA GLU A 238 -8.16 -24.62 6.28
C GLU A 238 -7.64 -25.98 6.75
N VAL A 239 -6.70 -25.98 7.71
CA VAL A 239 -6.14 -27.20 8.29
C VAL A 239 -7.20 -27.92 9.12
N GLU A 240 -7.96 -27.21 9.95
CA GLU A 240 -9.03 -27.77 10.79
C GLU A 240 -10.13 -28.42 9.92
N ARG A 241 -10.56 -27.73 8.87
CA ARG A 241 -11.53 -28.28 7.92
C ARG A 241 -11.03 -29.57 7.24
N LYS A 242 -9.73 -29.65 6.87
CA LYS A 242 -9.14 -30.85 6.29
C LYS A 242 -9.04 -31.98 7.30
N LEU A 243 -8.76 -31.67 8.56
CA LEU A 243 -8.75 -32.64 9.66
C LEU A 243 -10.14 -33.21 9.90
N ASP A 244 -11.17 -32.38 9.93
CA ASP A 244 -12.56 -32.82 10.08
C ASP A 244 -13.02 -33.71 8.91
N GLU A 245 -12.63 -33.34 7.69
CA GLU A 245 -12.93 -34.17 6.50
C GLU A 245 -12.23 -35.53 6.55
N LEU A 246 -10.96 -35.57 7.00
CA LEU A 246 -10.22 -36.81 7.20
C LEU A 246 -10.81 -37.66 8.32
N SER A 247 -11.17 -37.07 9.45
CA SER A 247 -11.83 -37.74 10.56
C SER A 247 -13.13 -38.41 10.11
N ARG A 248 -13.95 -37.67 9.35
CA ARG A 248 -15.20 -38.21 8.80
C ARG A 248 -14.97 -39.39 7.84
N LYS A 249 -13.95 -39.29 6.98
CA LYS A 249 -13.59 -40.41 6.08
C LYS A 249 -13.12 -41.65 6.83
N ILE A 250 -12.36 -41.48 7.90
CA ILE A 250 -11.92 -42.56 8.79
C ILE A 250 -13.14 -43.25 9.43
N ASP A 251 -14.07 -42.46 10.00
CA ASP A 251 -15.29 -43.00 10.61
C ASP A 251 -16.17 -43.77 9.63
N GLU A 252 -16.26 -43.31 8.38
CA GLU A 252 -16.97 -44.02 7.30
C GLU A 252 -16.31 -45.34 6.95
N LEU A 253 -14.96 -45.41 6.91
CA LEU A 253 -14.22 -46.64 6.66
C LEU A 253 -14.35 -47.63 7.81
N MET A 254 -14.29 -47.15 9.05
CA MET A 254 -14.48 -48.00 10.24
C MET A 254 -15.89 -48.61 10.35
N LYS A 255 -16.91 -47.89 9.85
CA LYS A 255 -18.28 -48.43 9.79
C LYS A 255 -18.49 -49.48 8.68
N LYS A 256 -17.62 -49.55 7.68
CA LYS A 256 -17.68 -50.49 6.55
C LYS A 256 -16.84 -51.73 6.79
N SER A 257 -15.96 -51.73 7.76
CA SER A 257 -15.18 -52.86 8.24
C SER A 257 -15.91 -53.62 9.32
#